data_26e0c02d991ce1d51987465d2ddd1d10
#
_entry.id   26e0c02d991ce1d51987465d2ddd1d10
#
_cell.length_a   1.000
_cell.length_b   1.000
_cell.length_c   1.000
_cell.angle_alpha   90.00
_cell.angle_beta   90.00
_cell.angle_gamma   90.00
#
_symmetry.space_group_name_H-M   'P 1'
#
loop_
_entity.id
_entity.type
_entity.pdbx_description
1 polymer ?
#
loop_
_entity_poly.entity_id
_entity_poly.type
_entity_poly.pdbx_seq_one_letter_code
_entity_poly.pdbx_strand_id
1 'polypeptide(L)'
;MNQEEKNEVKNKIQEEKVLQAKSGFGMLVLSLLLLAAGVAGFGFGIYLIEKGGNLSGGILLFVGTVLVIAGGILCCGLKVLNPKEAIVLALFGNYYGTLKKEGFFWVNPFVTAINPVFKISADGKGTNRKVSLKTMTLDNKKQKVNDQMGNPVEIGAVAIWRVVNPTKAVINVENYKEYLSIQCDSIIRNTARKYPYDVTDGGDEKTLRGSSQEIADIMCAELQEKVKNAGIQIQEVRITHLAYAPEIASAMLQRQQAAALIDARQKIVEGAVGMVEMALEKLSENEIVELDEERKAAMVSNLLVVLCGNKDAQPVVNSGSLY
;
A
#
# COMPACT_ATOMS: atom_id res chain seq x y z
N MET A 1 14.56 20.10 27.99
CA MET A 1 14.35 18.68 27.76
C MET A 1 15.58 18.14 27.05
N ASN A 2 16.44 17.44 27.80
CA ASN A 2 17.73 16.95 27.36
C ASN A 2 17.57 15.85 26.27
N GLN A 3 18.59 15.68 25.42
CA GLN A 3 18.57 14.62 24.39
C GLN A 3 18.41 13.20 24.99
N GLU A 4 18.80 12.99 26.23
CA GLU A 4 18.59 11.74 26.97
C GLU A 4 17.11 11.52 27.32
N GLU A 5 16.38 12.54 27.75
CA GLU A 5 14.94 12.46 27.99
C GLU A 5 14.14 12.21 26.69
N LYS A 6 14.59 12.79 25.56
CA LYS A 6 14.03 12.48 24.23
C LYS A 6 14.31 11.04 23.81
N ASN A 7 15.44 10.49 24.17
CA ASN A 7 15.79 9.10 23.88
C ASN A 7 15.09 8.11 24.82
N GLU A 8 14.86 8.46 26.09
CA GLU A 8 14.05 7.64 27.00
C GLU A 8 12.57 7.64 26.63
N VAL A 9 12.02 8.76 26.17
CA VAL A 9 10.65 8.83 25.62
C VAL A 9 10.55 8.05 24.29
N LYS A 10 11.62 8.06 23.48
CA LYS A 10 11.71 7.22 22.26
C LYS A 10 11.87 5.72 22.55
N ASN A 11 12.51 5.36 23.64
CA ASN A 11 12.72 3.96 24.06
C ASN A 11 11.55 3.37 24.85
N LYS A 12 10.59 4.17 25.30
CA LYS A 12 9.27 3.71 25.78
C LYS A 12 8.30 3.37 24.63
N ILE A 13 8.77 3.14 23.42
CA ILE A 13 8.03 2.37 22.41
C ILE A 13 7.85 0.99 23.04
N GLN A 14 6.65 0.74 23.55
CA GLN A 14 6.34 -0.51 24.28
C GLN A 14 6.69 -1.68 23.37
N GLU A 15 7.71 -2.42 23.76
CA GLU A 15 8.04 -3.68 23.10
C GLU A 15 6.82 -4.58 23.17
N GLU A 16 6.51 -5.24 22.09
CA GLU A 16 5.35 -6.11 22.01
C GLU A 16 5.48 -7.28 22.98
N LYS A 17 4.66 -7.27 24.04
CA LYS A 17 4.56 -8.38 24.99
C LYS A 17 3.55 -9.40 24.46
N VAL A 18 4.05 -10.45 23.81
CA VAL A 18 3.20 -11.56 23.37
C VAL A 18 2.77 -12.38 24.58
N LEU A 19 1.47 -12.44 24.82
CA LEU A 19 0.90 -13.20 25.92
C LEU A 19 0.83 -14.69 25.58
N GLN A 20 1.40 -15.51 26.46
CA GLN A 20 1.16 -16.95 26.50
C GLN A 20 -0.05 -17.21 27.38
N ALA A 21 -1.26 -17.11 26.78
CA ALA A 21 -2.49 -17.34 27.53
C ALA A 21 -2.72 -18.83 27.79
N LYS A 22 -3.36 -19.15 28.91
CA LYS A 22 -3.76 -20.51 29.25
C LYS A 22 -4.82 -21.04 28.29
N SER A 23 -4.87 -22.37 28.11
CA SER A 23 -5.92 -22.99 27.29
C SER A 23 -7.32 -22.64 27.86
N GLY A 24 -8.18 -22.13 26.98
CA GLY A 24 -9.54 -21.74 27.33
C GLY A 24 -10.43 -22.94 27.67
N PHE A 25 -10.13 -24.12 27.11
CA PHE A 25 -10.96 -25.31 27.32
C PHE A 25 -10.98 -25.77 28.78
N GLY A 26 -9.81 -25.87 29.39
CA GLY A 26 -9.73 -26.24 30.82
C GLY A 26 -10.44 -25.24 31.74
N MET A 27 -10.30 -23.94 31.44
CA MET A 27 -10.97 -22.88 32.21
C MET A 27 -12.49 -22.82 31.95
N LEU A 28 -12.95 -23.20 30.76
CA LEU A 28 -14.36 -23.34 30.45
C LEU A 28 -14.99 -24.47 31.28
N VAL A 29 -14.34 -25.65 31.27
CA VAL A 29 -14.81 -26.79 32.07
C VAL A 29 -14.87 -26.41 33.58
N LEU A 30 -13.82 -25.77 34.10
CA LEU A 30 -13.78 -25.30 35.47
C LEU A 30 -14.92 -24.30 35.78
N SER A 31 -15.16 -23.34 34.92
CA SER A 31 -16.22 -22.34 35.11
C SER A 31 -17.61 -22.98 35.05
N LEU A 32 -17.84 -23.97 34.18
CA LEU A 32 -19.11 -24.73 34.15
C LEU A 32 -19.33 -25.57 35.39
N LEU A 33 -18.26 -26.22 35.89
CA LEU A 33 -18.35 -26.98 37.17
C LEU A 33 -18.68 -26.08 38.33
N LEU A 34 -18.06 -24.90 38.42
CA LEU A 34 -18.35 -23.92 39.45
C LEU A 34 -19.81 -23.41 39.38
N LEU A 35 -20.29 -23.12 38.17
CA LEU A 35 -21.67 -22.72 37.94
C LEU A 35 -22.65 -23.84 38.35
N ALA A 36 -22.40 -25.07 37.93
CA ALA A 36 -23.24 -26.21 38.27
C ALA A 36 -23.26 -26.47 39.80
N ALA A 37 -22.09 -26.45 40.44
CA ALA A 37 -21.97 -26.61 41.89
C ALA A 37 -22.66 -25.45 42.66
N GLY A 38 -22.53 -24.22 42.13
CA GLY A 38 -23.18 -23.05 42.71
C GLY A 38 -24.71 -23.11 42.61
N VAL A 39 -25.25 -23.51 41.48
CA VAL A 39 -26.70 -23.69 41.27
C VAL A 39 -27.23 -24.83 42.14
N ALA A 40 -26.53 -25.97 42.20
CA ALA A 40 -26.91 -27.09 43.04
C ALA A 40 -26.86 -26.70 44.55
N GLY A 41 -25.80 -26.00 44.98
CA GLY A 41 -25.68 -25.48 46.33
C GLY A 41 -26.78 -24.49 46.71
N PHE A 42 -27.16 -23.62 45.79
CA PHE A 42 -28.25 -22.67 45.96
C PHE A 42 -29.60 -23.39 46.14
N GLY A 43 -29.92 -24.35 45.25
CA GLY A 43 -31.16 -25.13 45.33
C GLY A 43 -31.23 -25.98 46.60
N PHE A 44 -30.11 -26.63 46.98
CA PHE A 44 -30.06 -27.43 48.20
C PHE A 44 -30.13 -26.57 49.47
N GLY A 45 -29.58 -25.36 49.45
CA GLY A 45 -29.69 -24.37 50.51
C GLY A 45 -31.15 -23.95 50.79
N ILE A 46 -31.95 -23.70 49.76
CA ILE A 46 -33.40 -23.43 49.88
C ILE A 46 -34.11 -24.60 50.54
N TYR A 47 -33.86 -25.82 50.05
CA TYR A 47 -34.47 -27.04 50.59
C TYR A 47 -34.16 -27.24 52.07
N LEU A 48 -32.95 -26.97 52.55
CA LEU A 48 -32.57 -27.07 53.95
C LEU A 48 -33.29 -26.03 54.84
N ILE A 49 -33.47 -24.81 54.33
CA ILE A 49 -34.22 -23.78 55.08
C ILE A 49 -35.67 -24.17 55.24
N GLU A 50 -36.33 -24.72 54.26
CA GLU A 50 -37.70 -25.22 54.35
C GLU A 50 -37.85 -26.34 55.38
N LYS A 51 -36.78 -27.14 55.61
CA LYS A 51 -36.74 -28.19 56.59
C LYS A 51 -36.33 -27.72 57.99
N GLY A 52 -36.20 -26.41 58.23
CA GLY A 52 -35.87 -25.86 59.56
C GLY A 52 -34.37 -25.71 59.83
N GLY A 53 -33.50 -25.99 58.91
CA GLY A 53 -32.03 -25.81 58.98
C GLY A 53 -31.59 -24.40 58.66
N ASN A 54 -32.08 -23.37 59.29
CA ASN A 54 -31.92 -21.98 58.94
C ASN A 54 -30.44 -21.53 58.82
N LEU A 55 -29.56 -21.97 59.75
CA LEU A 55 -28.15 -21.56 59.72
C LEU A 55 -27.35 -22.27 58.60
N SER A 56 -27.49 -23.60 58.50
CA SER A 56 -26.77 -24.39 57.46
C SER A 56 -27.28 -24.10 56.07
N GLY A 57 -28.60 -23.90 55.88
CA GLY A 57 -29.19 -23.48 54.62
C GLY A 57 -28.73 -22.10 54.18
N GLY A 58 -28.66 -21.14 55.18
CA GLY A 58 -28.15 -19.78 54.88
C GLY A 58 -26.69 -19.74 54.43
N ILE A 59 -25.83 -20.51 55.08
CA ILE A 59 -24.41 -20.63 54.68
C ILE A 59 -24.30 -21.22 53.25
N LEU A 60 -25.08 -22.27 52.96
CA LEU A 60 -25.03 -22.93 51.67
C LEU A 60 -25.55 -22.05 50.53
N LEU A 61 -26.59 -21.25 50.77
CA LEU A 61 -27.07 -20.21 49.85
C LEU A 61 -26.01 -19.17 49.55
N PHE A 62 -25.34 -18.67 50.61
CA PHE A 62 -24.27 -17.69 50.45
C PHE A 62 -23.10 -18.25 49.62
N VAL A 63 -22.60 -19.44 49.93
CA VAL A 63 -21.54 -20.13 49.21
C VAL A 63 -21.97 -20.41 47.77
N GLY A 64 -23.20 -20.90 47.53
CA GLY A 64 -23.73 -21.14 46.17
C GLY A 64 -23.76 -19.87 45.33
N THR A 65 -24.21 -18.75 45.93
CA THR A 65 -24.23 -17.46 45.23
C THR A 65 -22.81 -17.00 44.83
N VAL A 66 -21.85 -17.10 45.76
CA VAL A 66 -20.44 -16.75 45.51
C VAL A 66 -19.85 -17.61 44.38
N LEU A 67 -20.14 -18.92 44.36
CA LEU A 67 -19.67 -19.82 43.31
C LEU A 67 -20.27 -19.47 41.94
N VAL A 68 -21.55 -19.10 41.86
CA VAL A 68 -22.19 -18.65 40.61
C VAL A 68 -21.54 -17.37 40.10
N ILE A 69 -21.32 -16.38 40.96
CA ILE A 69 -20.67 -15.12 40.60
C ILE A 69 -19.23 -15.39 40.11
N ALA A 70 -18.46 -16.21 40.86
CA ALA A 70 -17.10 -16.56 40.48
C ALA A 70 -17.04 -17.29 39.13
N GLY A 71 -17.93 -18.24 38.87
CA GLY A 71 -18.07 -18.95 37.60
C GLY A 71 -18.40 -18.00 36.46
N GLY A 72 -19.34 -17.06 36.68
CA GLY A 72 -19.69 -16.03 35.70
C GLY A 72 -18.50 -15.10 35.34
N ILE A 73 -17.76 -14.64 36.36
CA ILE A 73 -16.56 -13.81 36.13
C ILE A 73 -15.50 -14.58 35.34
N LEU A 74 -15.27 -15.86 35.65
CA LEU A 74 -14.31 -16.69 34.92
C LEU A 74 -14.72 -16.87 33.45
N CYS A 75 -16.01 -17.01 33.15
CA CYS A 75 -16.51 -17.06 31.77
C CYS A 75 -16.21 -15.80 30.94
N CYS A 76 -16.23 -14.62 31.56
CA CYS A 76 -15.91 -13.36 30.86
C CYS A 76 -14.47 -13.30 30.35
N GLY A 77 -13.55 -14.09 30.94
CA GLY A 77 -12.16 -14.20 30.51
C GLY A 77 -11.93 -15.03 29.23
N LEU A 78 -12.93 -15.75 28.74
CA LEU A 78 -12.80 -16.61 27.56
C LEU A 78 -12.77 -15.78 26.28
N LYS A 79 -11.73 -16.00 25.46
CA LYS A 79 -11.53 -15.30 24.18
C LYS A 79 -11.22 -16.30 23.07
N VAL A 80 -11.90 -16.15 21.95
CA VAL A 80 -11.65 -16.93 20.72
C VAL A 80 -10.89 -16.06 19.75
N LEU A 81 -9.78 -16.56 19.22
CA LEU A 81 -8.96 -15.88 18.23
C LEU A 81 -8.89 -16.72 16.96
N ASN A 82 -9.32 -16.13 15.84
CA ASN A 82 -9.27 -16.79 14.54
C ASN A 82 -7.84 -16.68 13.94
N PRO A 83 -7.51 -17.52 12.94
CA PRO A 83 -6.26 -17.42 12.22
C PRO A 83 -6.01 -16.02 11.65
N LYS A 84 -4.77 -15.53 11.81
CA LYS A 84 -4.36 -14.19 11.35
C LYS A 84 -5.18 -13.03 11.95
N GLU A 85 -5.60 -13.18 13.19
CA GLU A 85 -6.15 -12.10 14.02
C GLU A 85 -5.26 -11.89 15.26
N ALA A 86 -5.27 -10.69 15.80
CA ALA A 86 -4.64 -10.38 17.08
C ALA A 86 -5.58 -9.56 17.96
N ILE A 87 -5.42 -9.68 19.27
CA ILE A 87 -6.13 -8.86 20.26
C ILE A 87 -5.10 -8.15 21.12
N VAL A 88 -5.17 -6.83 21.15
CA VAL A 88 -4.39 -5.99 22.06
C VAL A 88 -5.22 -5.77 23.33
N LEU A 89 -4.65 -6.11 24.47
CA LEU A 89 -5.35 -6.11 25.76
C LEU A 89 -4.77 -5.03 26.68
N ALA A 90 -5.66 -4.31 27.35
CA ALA A 90 -5.32 -3.40 28.43
C ALA A 90 -6.02 -3.78 29.72
N LEU A 91 -5.33 -3.59 30.85
CA LEU A 91 -5.84 -3.77 32.19
C LEU A 91 -5.84 -2.41 32.90
N PHE A 92 -7.02 -1.90 33.23
CA PHE A 92 -7.18 -0.60 33.88
C PHE A 92 -6.40 0.54 33.24
N GLY A 93 -6.40 0.59 31.89
CA GLY A 93 -5.72 1.63 31.11
C GLY A 93 -4.23 1.33 30.80
N ASN A 94 -3.60 0.37 31.45
CA ASN A 94 -2.24 -0.02 31.17
C ASN A 94 -2.17 -1.14 30.13
N TYR A 95 -1.18 -1.13 29.24
CA TYR A 95 -0.95 -2.21 28.29
C TYR A 95 -0.64 -3.51 29.03
N TYR A 96 -1.49 -4.52 28.86
CA TYR A 96 -1.34 -5.83 29.48
C TYR A 96 -0.54 -6.81 28.61
N GLY A 97 -0.82 -6.80 27.29
CA GLY A 97 -0.14 -7.62 26.31
C GLY A 97 -0.99 -7.89 25.09
N THR A 98 -0.41 -8.58 24.12
CA THR A 98 -1.04 -8.89 22.84
C THR A 98 -1.13 -10.39 22.61
N LEU A 99 -2.32 -10.87 22.25
CA LEU A 99 -2.59 -12.25 21.90
C LEU A 99 -2.58 -12.39 20.39
N LYS A 100 -1.62 -13.16 19.84
CA LYS A 100 -1.45 -13.41 18.39
C LYS A 100 -1.73 -14.84 17.96
N LYS A 101 -1.61 -15.79 18.91
CA LYS A 101 -1.79 -17.20 18.59
C LYS A 101 -3.27 -17.49 18.41
N GLU A 102 -3.62 -18.18 17.33
CA GLU A 102 -4.97 -18.67 17.08
C GLU A 102 -5.40 -19.72 18.07
N GLY A 103 -6.68 -19.76 18.41
CA GLY A 103 -7.25 -20.75 19.30
C GLY A 103 -8.21 -20.17 20.34
N PHE A 104 -8.52 -20.99 21.32
CA PHE A 104 -9.40 -20.67 22.44
C PHE A 104 -8.58 -20.50 23.70
N PHE A 105 -8.60 -19.30 24.26
CA PHE A 105 -7.77 -18.89 25.38
C PHE A 105 -8.58 -18.29 26.50
N TRP A 106 -8.04 -18.43 27.70
CA TRP A 106 -8.52 -17.72 28.87
C TRP A 106 -7.51 -16.64 29.28
N VAL A 107 -7.99 -15.42 29.42
CA VAL A 107 -7.23 -14.26 29.89
C VAL A 107 -7.95 -13.66 31.12
N ASN A 108 -7.25 -12.80 31.84
CA ASN A 108 -7.86 -12.12 33.00
C ASN A 108 -9.21 -11.48 32.59
N PRO A 109 -10.31 -11.74 33.27
CA PRO A 109 -11.65 -11.25 32.93
C PRO A 109 -11.76 -9.72 32.94
N PHE A 110 -10.90 -9.02 33.67
CA PHE A 110 -10.89 -7.56 33.80
C PHE A 110 -10.14 -6.84 32.64
N VAL A 111 -9.54 -7.59 31.72
CA VAL A 111 -8.89 -6.97 30.56
C VAL A 111 -9.89 -6.56 29.48
N THR A 112 -9.66 -5.39 28.91
CA THR A 112 -10.41 -4.84 27.79
C THR A 112 -9.61 -4.95 26.51
N ALA A 113 -10.27 -5.32 25.40
CA ALA A 113 -9.65 -5.29 24.08
C ALA A 113 -9.71 -3.88 23.51
N ILE A 114 -8.56 -3.38 23.07
CA ILE A 114 -8.42 -2.08 22.43
C ILE A 114 -8.28 -2.26 20.92
N ASN A 115 -9.11 -1.56 20.15
CA ASN A 115 -8.94 -1.39 18.70
C ASN A 115 -9.44 0.00 18.32
N PRO A 116 -8.57 0.93 17.94
CA PRO A 116 -8.94 2.30 17.59
C PRO A 116 -9.78 2.40 16.30
N VAL A 117 -9.72 1.38 15.44
CA VAL A 117 -10.54 1.31 14.22
C VAL A 117 -11.96 0.78 14.49
N PHE A 118 -12.27 0.52 15.76
CA PHE A 118 -13.60 0.07 16.16
C PHE A 118 -14.65 1.14 15.92
N LYS A 119 -15.57 0.90 14.99
CA LYS A 119 -16.76 1.74 14.76
C LYS A 119 -18.00 0.94 15.11
N ILE A 120 -18.86 1.53 15.90
CA ILE A 120 -20.22 1.01 16.11
C ILE A 120 -21.03 1.46 14.89
N SER A 121 -21.44 0.52 14.05
CA SER A 121 -22.36 0.81 12.95
C SER A 121 -23.72 1.20 13.51
N ALA A 122 -24.46 2.02 12.76
CA ALA A 122 -25.84 2.45 13.13
C ALA A 122 -26.78 1.26 13.41
N ASP A 123 -26.49 0.09 12.84
CA ASP A 123 -27.24 -1.17 13.06
C ASP A 123 -26.86 -1.92 14.36
N GLY A 124 -26.12 -1.30 15.28
CA GLY A 124 -25.73 -1.89 16.55
C GLY A 124 -24.69 -3.02 16.43
N LYS A 125 -24.27 -3.41 15.23
CA LYS A 125 -23.17 -4.37 15.01
C LYS A 125 -21.84 -3.65 15.12
N GLY A 126 -21.21 -3.72 16.28
CA GLY A 126 -19.85 -3.22 16.46
C GLY A 126 -18.87 -3.97 15.55
N THR A 127 -17.97 -3.24 14.89
CA THR A 127 -16.82 -3.87 14.25
C THR A 127 -15.99 -4.64 15.28
N ASN A 128 -15.39 -5.73 14.84
CA ASN A 128 -14.64 -6.62 15.71
C ASN A 128 -13.49 -5.85 16.41
N ARG A 129 -13.36 -5.98 17.74
CA ARG A 129 -12.25 -5.40 18.52
C ARG A 129 -10.90 -6.06 18.26
N LYS A 130 -10.85 -7.01 17.34
CA LYS A 130 -9.64 -7.71 16.90
C LYS A 130 -8.96 -6.96 15.77
N VAL A 131 -7.65 -7.02 15.74
CA VAL A 131 -6.81 -6.46 14.65
C VAL A 131 -6.56 -7.56 13.63
N SER A 132 -6.85 -7.31 12.36
CA SER A 132 -6.55 -8.25 11.27
C SER A 132 -5.06 -8.19 10.94
N LEU A 133 -4.42 -9.35 10.87
CA LEU A 133 -3.03 -9.53 10.38
C LEU A 133 -3.00 -10.02 8.94
N LYS A 134 -4.16 -10.10 8.28
CA LYS A 134 -4.25 -10.47 6.87
C LYS A 134 -3.71 -9.36 5.99
N THR A 135 -3.28 -9.72 4.80
CA THR A 135 -2.97 -8.73 3.77
C THR A 135 -4.24 -7.97 3.39
N MET A 136 -4.12 -6.66 3.32
CA MET A 136 -5.19 -5.73 2.98
C MET A 136 -4.71 -4.83 1.85
N THR A 137 -5.66 -4.32 1.09
CA THR A 137 -5.40 -3.37 0.00
C THR A 137 -5.95 -2.01 0.40
N LEU A 138 -5.14 -0.98 0.22
CA LEU A 138 -5.54 0.41 0.28
C LEU A 138 -5.57 0.95 -1.14
N ASP A 139 -6.76 1.24 -1.64
CA ASP A 139 -6.96 1.96 -2.89
C ASP A 139 -7.03 3.46 -2.59
N ASN A 140 -5.97 4.16 -2.95
CA ASN A 140 -5.89 5.61 -2.75
C ASN A 140 -6.50 6.31 -3.96
N LYS A 141 -7.49 7.15 -3.70
CA LYS A 141 -8.19 7.89 -4.75
C LYS A 141 -7.19 8.72 -5.55
N LYS A 142 -7.45 8.82 -6.86
CA LYS A 142 -6.68 9.69 -7.73
C LYS A 142 -6.68 11.13 -7.20
N GLN A 143 -5.52 11.73 -7.18
CA GLN A 143 -5.31 13.11 -6.76
C GLN A 143 -4.61 13.89 -7.85
N LYS A 144 -4.95 15.18 -7.95
CA LYS A 144 -4.33 16.12 -8.86
C LYS A 144 -3.10 16.73 -8.18
N VAL A 145 -1.94 16.57 -8.81
CA VAL A 145 -0.65 17.06 -8.32
C VAL A 145 0.16 17.62 -9.48
N ASN A 146 1.15 18.46 -9.21
CA ASN A 146 2.06 18.93 -10.25
C ASN A 146 3.28 18.01 -10.31
N ASP A 147 3.70 17.69 -11.52
CA ASP A 147 4.95 16.97 -11.79
C ASP A 147 6.19 17.88 -11.56
N GLN A 148 7.39 17.38 -11.82
CA GLN A 148 8.64 18.15 -11.71
C GLN A 148 8.66 19.39 -12.61
N MET A 149 8.02 19.34 -13.77
CA MET A 149 7.94 20.46 -14.72
C MET A 149 6.81 21.44 -14.39
N GLY A 150 6.03 21.18 -13.35
CA GLY A 150 4.86 21.99 -12.96
C GLY A 150 3.58 21.66 -13.72
N ASN A 151 3.55 20.61 -14.53
CA ASN A 151 2.35 20.18 -15.23
C ASN A 151 1.38 19.49 -14.26
N PRO A 152 0.09 19.84 -14.26
CA PRO A 152 -0.89 19.14 -13.44
C PRO A 152 -1.17 17.73 -14.00
N VAL A 153 -0.95 16.72 -13.15
CA VAL A 153 -1.19 15.31 -13.45
C VAL A 153 -2.15 14.70 -12.43
N GLU A 154 -2.98 13.77 -12.87
CA GLU A 154 -3.79 12.93 -12.00
C GLU A 154 -3.07 11.60 -11.77
N ILE A 155 -2.79 11.30 -10.50
CA ILE A 155 -2.10 10.08 -10.11
C ILE A 155 -2.89 9.37 -9.01
N GLY A 156 -3.07 8.07 -9.14
CA GLY A 156 -3.63 7.18 -8.14
C GLY A 156 -2.70 6.01 -7.87
N ALA A 157 -2.70 5.49 -6.67
CA ALA A 157 -1.89 4.35 -6.31
C ALA A 157 -2.65 3.40 -5.38
N VAL A 158 -2.30 2.13 -5.47
CA VAL A 158 -2.76 1.06 -4.58
C VAL A 158 -1.59 0.58 -3.76
N ALA A 159 -1.78 0.50 -2.45
CA ALA A 159 -0.81 -0.09 -1.54
C ALA A 159 -1.33 -1.41 -0.97
N ILE A 160 -0.53 -2.47 -1.09
CA ILE A 160 -0.78 -3.78 -0.49
C ILE A 160 0.03 -3.84 0.81
N TRP A 161 -0.66 -4.08 1.93
CA TRP A 161 -0.07 -3.94 3.25
C TRP A 161 -0.66 -4.93 4.26
N ARG A 162 0.02 -5.11 5.39
CA ARG A 162 -0.46 -5.89 6.53
C ARG A 162 0.04 -5.32 7.84
N VAL A 163 -0.68 -5.61 8.92
CA VAL A 163 -0.20 -5.32 10.28
C VAL A 163 0.73 -6.44 10.73
N VAL A 164 1.97 -6.11 11.08
CA VAL A 164 2.96 -7.05 11.63
C VAL A 164 3.03 -6.92 13.15
N ASN A 165 2.97 -5.68 13.64
CA ASN A 165 2.96 -5.41 15.06
C ASN A 165 1.65 -4.73 15.46
N PRO A 166 0.63 -5.51 15.90
CA PRO A 166 -0.67 -4.97 16.29
C PRO A 166 -0.59 -4.05 17.52
N THR A 167 0.39 -4.22 18.40
CA THR A 167 0.61 -3.35 19.53
C THR A 167 0.95 -1.94 19.09
N LYS A 168 1.92 -1.79 18.18
CA LYS A 168 2.28 -0.48 17.61
C LYS A 168 1.13 0.14 16.83
N ALA A 169 0.39 -0.67 16.07
CA ALA A 169 -0.74 -0.20 15.28
C ALA A 169 -1.90 0.35 16.12
N VAL A 170 -2.06 -0.16 17.33
CA VAL A 170 -3.16 0.22 18.24
C VAL A 170 -2.76 1.31 19.23
N ILE A 171 -1.51 1.30 19.69
CA ILE A 171 -1.05 2.20 20.77
C ILE A 171 -0.41 3.47 20.22
N ASN A 172 0.38 3.35 19.14
CA ASN A 172 1.15 4.49 18.64
C ASN A 172 0.35 5.40 17.69
N VAL A 173 -0.76 4.89 17.13
CA VAL A 173 -1.55 5.61 16.13
C VAL A 173 -3.03 5.48 16.45
N GLU A 174 -3.76 6.59 16.40
CA GLU A 174 -5.20 6.61 16.69
C GLU A 174 -6.00 5.80 15.68
N ASN A 175 -5.72 5.94 14.38
CA ASN A 175 -6.34 5.16 13.32
C ASN A 175 -5.28 4.76 12.28
N TYR A 176 -4.76 3.55 12.41
CA TYR A 176 -3.68 3.08 11.53
C TYR A 176 -4.07 2.97 10.05
N LYS A 177 -5.35 2.80 9.72
CA LYS A 177 -5.81 2.77 8.32
C LYS A 177 -5.83 4.16 7.70
N GLU A 178 -6.36 5.11 8.43
CA GLU A 178 -6.39 6.51 8.02
C GLU A 178 -4.99 7.12 7.97
N TYR A 179 -4.17 6.80 8.99
CA TYR A 179 -2.76 7.17 9.01
C TYR A 179 -2.02 6.69 7.76
N LEU A 180 -2.20 5.41 7.37
CA LEU A 180 -1.61 4.85 6.15
C LEU A 180 -2.09 5.60 4.90
N SER A 181 -3.39 5.90 4.80
CA SER A 181 -3.95 6.63 3.66
C SER A 181 -3.33 8.02 3.51
N ILE A 182 -3.22 8.77 4.61
CA ILE A 182 -2.62 10.11 4.63
C ILE A 182 -1.12 10.05 4.25
N GLN A 183 -0.38 9.06 4.76
CA GLN A 183 1.03 8.90 4.40
C GLN A 183 1.18 8.52 2.92
N CYS A 184 0.32 7.66 2.39
CA CYS A 184 0.30 7.30 0.97
C CYS A 184 0.04 8.53 0.08
N ASP A 185 -0.97 9.36 0.41
CA ASP A 185 -1.24 10.63 -0.29
C ASP A 185 -0.03 11.56 -0.29
N SER A 186 0.62 11.69 0.85
CA SER A 186 1.82 12.52 0.99
C SER A 186 2.97 12.04 0.10
N ILE A 187 3.19 10.72 0.04
CA ILE A 187 4.27 10.14 -0.77
C ILE A 187 3.97 10.26 -2.26
N ILE A 188 2.74 9.99 -2.69
CA ILE A 188 2.31 10.18 -4.08
C ILE A 188 2.64 11.61 -4.53
N ARG A 189 2.27 12.60 -3.72
CA ARG A 189 2.51 14.02 -4.02
C ARG A 189 3.99 14.37 -4.07
N ASN A 190 4.78 13.85 -3.12
CA ASN A 190 6.21 14.09 -3.09
C ASN A 190 6.93 13.44 -4.26
N THR A 191 6.54 12.23 -4.62
CA THR A 191 7.11 11.49 -5.76
C THR A 191 6.77 12.17 -7.09
N ALA A 192 5.51 12.58 -7.28
CA ALA A 192 5.12 13.32 -8.48
C ALA A 192 5.94 14.59 -8.71
N ARG A 193 6.29 15.32 -7.63
CA ARG A 193 7.13 16.52 -7.72
C ARG A 193 8.60 16.25 -8.05
N LYS A 194 9.09 15.04 -7.80
CA LYS A 194 10.50 14.69 -8.05
C LYS A 194 10.76 14.24 -9.47
N TYR A 195 9.74 13.75 -10.17
CA TYR A 195 9.86 13.13 -11.48
C TYR A 195 8.94 13.79 -12.49
N PRO A 196 9.40 14.02 -13.75
CA PRO A 196 8.54 14.50 -14.82
C PRO A 196 7.56 13.40 -15.22
N TYR A 197 6.40 13.79 -15.76
CA TYR A 197 5.45 12.83 -16.32
C TYR A 197 6.06 12.04 -17.48
N ASP A 198 6.68 12.75 -18.42
CA ASP A 198 7.31 12.21 -19.61
C ASP A 198 8.45 13.14 -20.04
N VAL A 199 9.49 12.61 -20.67
CA VAL A 199 10.60 13.38 -21.24
C VAL A 199 10.50 13.33 -22.76
N THR A 200 10.57 14.49 -23.39
CA THR A 200 10.42 14.63 -24.85
C THR A 200 11.76 14.43 -25.58
N ASP A 201 12.89 14.57 -24.90
CA ASP A 201 14.21 14.71 -25.53
C ASP A 201 15.12 13.47 -25.40
N GLY A 202 14.54 12.27 -25.18
CA GLY A 202 15.31 11.01 -25.20
C GLY A 202 16.36 10.87 -24.10
N GLY A 203 16.27 11.67 -23.02
CA GLY A 203 17.19 11.58 -21.88
C GLY A 203 16.94 10.32 -21.04
N ASP A 204 18.02 9.79 -20.42
CA ASP A 204 17.97 8.66 -19.48
C ASP A 204 17.29 9.00 -18.11
N GLU A 205 16.58 10.11 -18.03
CA GLU A 205 15.89 10.54 -16.81
C GLU A 205 14.69 9.63 -16.52
N LYS A 206 14.54 9.25 -15.23
CA LYS A 206 13.38 8.49 -14.79
C LYS A 206 12.12 9.34 -14.88
N THR A 207 11.11 8.81 -15.57
CA THR A 207 9.81 9.46 -15.74
C THR A 207 8.70 8.66 -15.07
N LEU A 208 7.64 9.35 -14.63
CA LEU A 208 6.47 8.69 -14.02
C LEU A 208 5.86 7.65 -14.96
N ARG A 209 5.88 7.89 -16.27
CA ARG A 209 5.33 7.00 -17.29
C ARG A 209 6.29 5.87 -17.66
N GLY A 210 7.55 6.20 -17.97
CA GLY A 210 8.53 5.23 -18.50
C GLY A 210 9.08 4.31 -17.41
N SER A 211 9.31 4.83 -16.20
CA SER A 211 9.93 4.11 -15.08
C SER A 211 8.93 3.84 -13.95
N SER A 212 7.66 3.60 -14.28
CA SER A 212 6.57 3.50 -13.30
C SER A 212 6.80 2.43 -12.22
N GLN A 213 7.43 1.29 -12.57
CA GLN A 213 7.74 0.22 -11.61
C GLN A 213 8.84 0.64 -10.63
N GLU A 214 9.93 1.22 -11.12
CA GLU A 214 11.03 1.67 -10.26
C GLU A 214 10.56 2.78 -9.31
N ILE A 215 9.71 3.68 -9.79
CA ILE A 215 9.11 4.73 -8.98
C ILE A 215 8.18 4.15 -7.92
N ALA A 216 7.39 3.12 -8.27
CA ALA A 216 6.56 2.41 -7.32
C ALA A 216 7.39 1.72 -6.21
N ASP A 217 8.54 1.16 -6.55
CA ASP A 217 9.48 0.56 -5.58
C ASP A 217 10.07 1.61 -4.63
N ILE A 218 10.42 2.79 -5.15
CA ILE A 218 10.86 3.94 -4.35
C ILE A 218 9.75 4.40 -3.41
N MET A 219 8.51 4.52 -3.93
CA MET A 219 7.35 4.87 -3.11
C MET A 219 7.09 3.84 -2.02
N CYS A 220 7.24 2.55 -2.32
CA CYS A 220 7.11 1.45 -1.37
C CYS A 220 8.12 1.59 -0.22
N ALA A 221 9.39 1.85 -0.53
CA ALA A 221 10.46 2.03 0.45
C ALA A 221 10.22 3.28 1.33
N GLU A 222 9.88 4.42 0.72
CA GLU A 222 9.57 5.65 1.46
C GLU A 222 8.32 5.48 2.35
N LEU A 223 7.27 4.81 1.86
CA LEU A 223 6.05 4.54 2.63
C LEU A 223 6.35 3.61 3.80
N GLN A 224 7.15 2.56 3.58
CA GLN A 224 7.54 1.62 4.63
C GLN A 224 8.25 2.33 5.79
N GLU A 225 9.15 3.26 5.50
CA GLU A 225 9.85 4.01 6.54
C GLU A 225 8.89 4.89 7.37
N LYS A 226 7.92 5.54 6.71
CA LYS A 226 6.90 6.36 7.36
C LYS A 226 5.98 5.57 8.28
N VAL A 227 5.58 4.35 7.87
CA VAL A 227 4.60 3.55 8.60
C VAL A 227 5.21 2.54 9.57
N LYS A 228 6.53 2.44 9.63
CA LYS A 228 7.28 1.54 10.51
C LYS A 228 6.89 1.69 11.99
N ASN A 229 6.69 2.92 12.46
CA ASN A 229 6.27 3.22 13.82
C ASN A 229 4.83 2.82 14.12
N ALA A 230 3.99 2.64 13.10
CA ALA A 230 2.63 2.13 13.20
C ALA A 230 2.57 0.59 13.15
N GLY A 231 3.71 -0.11 13.08
CA GLY A 231 3.75 -1.57 13.02
C GLY A 231 3.14 -2.18 11.77
N ILE A 232 3.10 -1.39 10.68
CA ILE A 232 2.59 -1.77 9.37
C ILE A 232 3.76 -2.18 8.47
N GLN A 233 3.55 -3.23 7.68
CA GLN A 233 4.45 -3.65 6.62
C GLN A 233 3.76 -3.40 5.28
N ILE A 234 4.42 -2.64 4.43
CA ILE A 234 4.04 -2.47 3.04
C ILE A 234 4.66 -3.64 2.25
N GLN A 235 3.87 -4.32 1.46
CA GLN A 235 4.33 -5.41 0.60
C GLN A 235 4.64 -4.91 -0.79
N GLU A 236 3.77 -4.04 -1.32
CA GLU A 236 3.87 -3.53 -2.67
C GLU A 236 3.09 -2.21 -2.79
N VAL A 237 3.57 -1.33 -3.63
CA VAL A 237 2.85 -0.14 -4.09
C VAL A 237 2.78 -0.20 -5.61
N ARG A 238 1.62 0.11 -6.19
CA ARG A 238 1.42 0.18 -7.65
C ARG A 238 0.73 1.47 -8.02
N ILE A 239 1.20 2.11 -9.06
CA ILE A 239 0.50 3.24 -9.68
C ILE A 239 -0.64 2.66 -10.52
N THR A 240 -1.88 3.05 -10.21
CA THR A 240 -3.09 2.53 -10.89
C THR A 240 -3.65 3.49 -11.90
N HIS A 241 -3.40 4.77 -11.71
CA HIS A 241 -3.84 5.84 -12.60
C HIS A 241 -2.72 6.86 -12.75
N LEU A 242 -2.42 7.21 -13.99
CA LEU A 242 -1.45 8.25 -14.32
C LEU A 242 -1.87 8.88 -15.64
N ALA A 243 -2.27 10.13 -15.59
CA ALA A 243 -2.69 10.89 -16.76
C ALA A 243 -2.44 12.39 -16.54
N TYR A 244 -2.32 13.16 -17.61
CA TYR A 244 -2.41 14.61 -17.50
C TYR A 244 -3.80 15.02 -17.02
N ALA A 245 -3.86 16.09 -16.24
CA ALA A 245 -5.13 16.65 -15.84
C ALA A 245 -5.93 17.09 -17.09
N PRO A 246 -7.28 16.94 -17.09
CA PRO A 246 -8.11 17.19 -18.26
C PRO A 246 -7.89 18.57 -18.90
N GLU A 247 -7.53 19.57 -18.09
CA GLU A 247 -7.35 20.95 -18.53
C GLU A 247 -6.19 21.13 -19.51
N ILE A 248 -5.14 20.28 -19.40
CA ILE A 248 -3.94 20.38 -20.24
C ILE A 248 -3.76 19.18 -21.16
N ALA A 249 -4.58 18.15 -21.03
CA ALA A 249 -4.39 16.88 -21.76
C ALA A 249 -4.34 17.08 -23.26
N SER A 250 -5.21 17.91 -23.84
CA SER A 250 -5.21 18.21 -25.30
C SER A 250 -3.95 18.95 -25.75
N ALA A 251 -3.48 19.92 -24.99
CA ALA A 251 -2.28 20.69 -25.31
C ALA A 251 -1.01 19.80 -25.22
N MET A 252 -0.96 18.92 -24.22
CA MET A 252 0.16 17.98 -24.07
C MET A 252 0.17 16.92 -25.17
N LEU A 253 -0.99 16.46 -25.62
CA LEU A 253 -1.10 15.55 -26.76
C LEU A 253 -0.57 16.22 -28.04
N GLN A 254 -0.95 17.48 -28.32
CA GLN A 254 -0.42 18.23 -29.45
C GLN A 254 1.09 18.40 -29.38
N ARG A 255 1.63 18.71 -28.18
CA ARG A 255 3.08 18.81 -27.97
C ARG A 255 3.78 17.48 -28.25
N GLN A 256 3.25 16.35 -27.74
CA GLN A 256 3.81 15.02 -28.00
C GLN A 256 3.76 14.67 -29.49
N GLN A 257 2.67 14.99 -30.20
CA GLN A 257 2.54 14.78 -31.63
C GLN A 257 3.56 15.62 -32.43
N ALA A 258 3.76 16.88 -32.05
CA ALA A 258 4.74 17.75 -32.69
C ALA A 258 6.17 17.23 -32.46
N ALA A 259 6.53 16.85 -31.26
CA ALA A 259 7.82 16.27 -30.93
C ALA A 259 8.07 14.96 -31.71
N ALA A 260 7.09 14.06 -31.72
CA ALA A 260 7.17 12.80 -32.44
C ALA A 260 7.35 13.01 -33.96
N LEU A 261 6.71 14.04 -34.54
CA LEU A 261 6.87 14.39 -35.95
C LEU A 261 8.28 14.92 -36.26
N ILE A 262 8.84 15.75 -35.39
CA ILE A 262 10.21 16.25 -35.51
C ILE A 262 11.20 15.09 -35.42
N ASP A 263 11.09 14.23 -34.42
CA ASP A 263 11.94 13.05 -34.22
C ASP A 263 11.87 12.09 -35.44
N ALA A 264 10.67 11.84 -35.94
CA ALA A 264 10.47 11.02 -37.12
C ALA A 264 11.16 11.63 -38.36
N ARG A 265 11.05 12.96 -38.55
CA ARG A 265 11.72 13.65 -39.67
C ARG A 265 13.22 13.62 -39.51
N GLN A 266 13.75 13.81 -38.30
CA GLN A 266 15.18 13.73 -38.07
C GLN A 266 15.71 12.34 -38.44
N LYS A 267 15.04 11.27 -38.01
CA LYS A 267 15.41 9.89 -38.37
C LYS A 267 15.36 9.61 -39.87
N ILE A 268 14.37 10.20 -40.57
CA ILE A 268 14.31 10.11 -42.04
C ILE A 268 15.53 10.79 -42.68
N VAL A 269 15.90 12.00 -42.22
CA VAL A 269 17.07 12.72 -42.73
C VAL A 269 18.37 11.97 -42.43
N GLU A 270 18.56 11.51 -41.20
CA GLU A 270 19.72 10.71 -40.80
C GLU A 270 19.84 9.43 -41.65
N GLY A 271 18.73 8.72 -41.83
CA GLY A 271 18.68 7.52 -42.69
C GLY A 271 18.96 7.84 -44.14
N ALA A 272 18.44 8.95 -44.69
CA ALA A 272 18.68 9.39 -46.06
C ALA A 272 20.15 9.75 -46.28
N VAL A 273 20.77 10.50 -45.38
CA VAL A 273 22.20 10.83 -45.42
C VAL A 273 23.05 9.56 -45.41
N GLY A 274 22.80 8.62 -44.51
CA GLY A 274 23.52 7.35 -44.44
C GLY A 274 23.35 6.48 -45.70
N MET A 275 22.15 6.48 -46.31
CA MET A 275 21.92 5.80 -47.60
C MET A 275 22.69 6.43 -48.75
N VAL A 276 22.75 7.77 -48.80
CA VAL A 276 23.50 8.50 -49.83
C VAL A 276 25.01 8.26 -49.68
N GLU A 277 25.52 8.31 -48.44
CA GLU A 277 26.93 8.01 -48.14
C GLU A 277 27.31 6.59 -48.59
N MET A 278 26.51 5.59 -48.20
CA MET A 278 26.69 4.21 -48.65
C MET A 278 26.64 4.04 -50.17
N ALA A 279 25.74 4.76 -50.84
CA ALA A 279 25.62 4.71 -52.31
C ALA A 279 26.85 5.27 -52.98
N LEU A 280 27.38 6.42 -52.52
CA LEU A 280 28.60 7.03 -53.03
C LEU A 280 29.83 6.16 -52.83
N GLU A 281 29.96 5.56 -51.61
CA GLU A 281 31.04 4.64 -51.26
C GLU A 281 31.07 3.44 -52.24
N LYS A 282 29.92 2.77 -52.41
CA LYS A 282 29.79 1.60 -53.29
C LYS A 282 30.04 1.95 -54.78
N LEU A 283 29.65 3.13 -55.24
CA LEU A 283 29.91 3.57 -56.59
C LEU A 283 31.40 3.85 -56.83
N SER A 284 32.10 4.37 -55.79
CA SER A 284 33.54 4.61 -55.82
C SER A 284 34.35 3.30 -55.77
N GLU A 285 33.98 2.36 -54.87
CA GLU A 285 34.65 1.06 -54.72
C GLU A 285 34.57 0.17 -55.96
N ASN A 286 33.45 0.22 -56.67
CA ASN A 286 33.21 -0.63 -57.84
C ASN A 286 33.64 0.02 -59.16
N GLU A 287 34.27 1.19 -59.13
CA GLU A 287 34.71 1.95 -60.28
C GLU A 287 33.64 2.12 -61.42
N ILE A 288 32.34 2.16 -60.97
CA ILE A 288 31.20 2.18 -61.89
C ILE A 288 31.11 3.51 -62.61
N VAL A 289 31.46 4.61 -61.95
CA VAL A 289 31.45 5.98 -62.55
C VAL A 289 32.51 6.83 -61.85
N GLU A 290 33.38 7.46 -62.62
CA GLU A 290 34.22 8.57 -62.13
C GLU A 290 33.36 9.84 -62.03
N LEU A 291 33.03 10.22 -60.84
CA LEU A 291 32.24 11.40 -60.48
C LEU A 291 33.17 12.51 -60.02
N ASP A 292 33.14 13.65 -60.76
CA ASP A 292 33.74 14.88 -60.26
C ASP A 292 32.92 15.45 -59.04
N GLU A 293 33.51 16.39 -58.33
CA GLU A 293 32.88 16.94 -57.12
C GLU A 293 31.54 17.64 -57.40
N GLU A 294 31.39 18.25 -58.59
CA GLU A 294 30.16 18.95 -58.98
C GLU A 294 29.02 17.96 -59.26
N ARG A 295 29.31 16.85 -59.92
CA ARG A 295 28.34 15.77 -60.18
C ARG A 295 28.00 15.01 -58.99
N LYS A 296 28.92 14.76 -57.99
CA LYS A 296 28.63 14.19 -56.70
C LYS A 296 27.66 15.08 -55.97
N ALA A 297 27.88 16.38 -55.87
CA ALA A 297 27.01 17.32 -55.19
C ALA A 297 25.58 17.34 -55.77
N ALA A 298 25.48 17.34 -57.13
CA ALA A 298 24.18 17.27 -57.82
C ALA A 298 23.44 15.96 -57.52
N MET A 299 24.15 14.82 -57.53
CA MET A 299 23.59 13.51 -57.23
C MET A 299 23.12 13.40 -55.76
N VAL A 300 23.93 13.89 -54.82
CA VAL A 300 23.55 13.96 -53.37
C VAL A 300 22.27 14.79 -53.19
N SER A 301 22.22 15.99 -53.83
CA SER A 301 21.04 16.86 -53.74
C SER A 301 19.78 16.16 -54.28
N ASN A 302 19.87 15.51 -55.42
CA ASN A 302 18.76 14.81 -56.05
C ASN A 302 18.29 13.61 -55.18
N LEU A 303 19.22 12.81 -54.65
CA LEU A 303 18.90 11.67 -53.83
C LEU A 303 18.26 12.09 -52.51
N LEU A 304 18.78 13.13 -51.85
CA LEU A 304 18.19 13.67 -50.62
C LEU A 304 16.77 14.21 -50.83
N VAL A 305 16.52 14.90 -51.97
CA VAL A 305 15.17 15.37 -52.28
C VAL A 305 14.19 14.21 -52.46
N VAL A 306 14.61 13.12 -53.09
CA VAL A 306 13.77 11.93 -53.27
C VAL A 306 13.57 11.19 -51.96
N LEU A 307 14.63 10.97 -51.18
CA LEU A 307 14.58 10.19 -49.94
C LEU A 307 13.91 10.93 -48.79
N CYS A 308 14.07 12.26 -48.70
CA CYS A 308 13.42 13.08 -47.68
C CYS A 308 12.04 13.61 -48.12
N GLY A 309 11.68 13.45 -49.40
CA GLY A 309 10.41 13.91 -49.96
C GLY A 309 9.23 13.10 -49.44
N ASN A 310 8.12 13.77 -49.11
CA ASN A 310 6.91 13.14 -48.56
C ASN A 310 5.93 12.66 -49.65
N LYS A 311 6.32 12.68 -50.90
CA LYS A 311 5.52 12.23 -52.06
C LYS A 311 6.34 11.24 -52.88
N ASP A 312 5.65 10.24 -53.42
CA ASP A 312 6.26 9.30 -54.37
C ASP A 312 6.91 10.07 -55.53
N ALA A 313 8.17 9.77 -55.77
CA ALA A 313 8.91 10.39 -56.86
C ALA A 313 8.25 10.00 -58.20
N GLN A 314 7.68 10.97 -58.90
CA GLN A 314 7.20 10.75 -60.27
C GLN A 314 8.40 10.92 -61.21
N PRO A 315 8.83 9.87 -61.93
CA PRO A 315 9.91 9.98 -62.86
C PRO A 315 9.46 10.90 -64.04
N VAL A 316 10.06 12.07 -64.12
CA VAL A 316 9.91 12.92 -65.32
C VAL A 316 10.96 12.46 -66.37
N VAL A 317 10.50 11.65 -67.27
CA VAL A 317 11.35 11.29 -68.42
C VAL A 317 11.44 12.52 -69.37
N ASN A 318 12.55 13.19 -69.30
CA ASN A 318 12.83 14.26 -70.30
C ASN A 318 13.20 13.59 -71.63
N SER A 319 12.21 13.47 -72.54
CA SER A 319 12.40 12.95 -73.89
C SER A 319 12.89 14.05 -74.87
N GLY A 320 13.41 15.18 -74.35
CA GLY A 320 13.86 16.31 -75.07
C GLY A 320 15.25 16.10 -75.73
N SER A 321 15.21 15.85 -76.96
CA SER A 321 16.22 16.10 -78.05
C SER A 321 17.69 15.76 -77.77
N LEU A 322 18.08 14.63 -78.26
CA LEU A 322 19.40 14.39 -78.75
C LEU A 322 19.64 15.39 -79.91
N TYR A 323 20.34 16.48 -79.67
CA TYR A 323 21.14 17.22 -80.63
C TYR A 323 22.40 17.70 -79.89
#